data_18a020afca852887afa35d99ff5da014
#
_entry.id   18a020afca852887afa35d99ff5da014
#
_cell.length_a   1.000
_cell.length_b   1.000
_cell.length_c   1.000
_cell.angle_alpha   90.00
_cell.angle_beta   90.00
_cell.angle_gamma   90.00
#
_symmetry.space_group_name_H-M   'P 1'
#
loop_
_entity.id
_entity.type
_entity.pdbx_description
1 polymer ?
#
loop_
_entity_poly.entity_id
_entity_poly.type
_entity_poly.pdbx_seq_one_letter_code
_entity_poly.pdbx_strand_id
1 'polypeptide(L)'
;MHGLKAPDWPLFPYRETFDDPEKMLWNQLYETYVGVTVRDDRMLTVRPNFWTANIPSLFGFPFKMDETTTWIQASHDAEAIRRLIDRGVPDVTSGLGGRAIEIFAIYRDYLAEAGLADVVHLFQPDNQGPFDCAYAMWGEEILTAMYDTPELVHRFLDLLTETIIAYARAMKRAMREPADHMYHWWYRVPGGVRIVDDSTIMLSPEMYDEFSRPYTERIYAAFGGGYMHYCGHGLQSQHQRVATRGLRGIEMGSAEVGAKNPNYVLHDLWKQAAGHRVVICWIGPPGLPVVRPDIDTGLIYGHIEREVPWGQAAQRTRQIKDFWQGRKRH
;
A
#
# COMPACT_ATOMS: atom_id res chain seq x y z
N MET A 1 -5.43 -0.19 -13.77
CA MET A 1 -5.95 1.11 -14.22
C MET A 1 -7.42 0.96 -14.53
N HIS A 2 -8.21 1.84 -14.03
CA HIS A 2 -9.64 1.67 -13.79
C HIS A 2 -10.46 2.20 -14.96
N GLY A 3 -11.64 1.61 -15.20
CA GLY A 3 -12.49 1.76 -16.38
C GLY A 3 -13.00 3.15 -16.78
N LEU A 4 -12.75 4.20 -15.99
CA LEU A 4 -13.05 5.57 -16.39
C LEU A 4 -11.92 6.08 -17.30
N LYS A 5 -12.18 6.20 -18.59
CA LYS A 5 -11.24 6.82 -19.55
C LYS A 5 -11.71 8.25 -19.83
N ALA A 6 -10.95 9.23 -19.38
CA ALA A 6 -11.09 10.60 -19.83
C ALA A 6 -10.60 10.66 -21.29
N PRO A 7 -11.43 11.15 -22.24
CA PRO A 7 -11.11 11.05 -23.66
C PRO A 7 -9.84 11.80 -24.06
N ASP A 8 -9.45 12.85 -23.34
CA ASP A 8 -8.40 13.78 -23.75
C ASP A 8 -7.16 13.76 -22.83
N TRP A 9 -7.08 12.81 -21.85
CA TRP A 9 -5.95 12.73 -20.96
C TRP A 9 -4.83 11.85 -21.54
N PRO A 10 -3.57 12.32 -21.60
CA PRO A 10 -2.47 11.52 -22.08
C PRO A 10 -2.14 10.40 -21.07
N LEU A 11 -2.32 9.15 -21.48
CA LEU A 11 -1.87 7.97 -20.74
C LEU A 11 -0.74 7.30 -21.48
N PHE A 12 0.33 7.02 -20.77
CA PHE A 12 1.53 6.41 -21.29
C PHE A 12 1.64 4.94 -20.86
N PRO A 13 2.16 4.04 -21.72
CA PRO A 13 2.49 2.68 -21.32
C PRO A 13 3.44 2.65 -20.14
N TYR A 14 3.30 1.65 -19.24
CA TYR A 14 4.12 1.55 -18.04
C TYR A 14 5.63 1.58 -18.35
N ARG A 15 6.05 0.89 -19.40
CA ARG A 15 7.45 0.86 -19.84
C ARG A 15 8.01 2.26 -20.12
N GLU A 16 7.21 3.13 -20.74
CA GLU A 16 7.62 4.50 -20.99
C GLU A 16 7.68 5.34 -19.71
N THR A 17 6.74 5.12 -18.80
CA THR A 17 6.72 5.83 -17.52
C THR A 17 7.84 5.39 -16.59
N PHE A 18 8.33 4.17 -16.76
CA PHE A 18 9.41 3.63 -15.93
C PHE A 18 10.70 4.46 -16.06
N ASP A 19 11.02 4.91 -17.28
CA ASP A 19 12.23 5.68 -17.56
C ASP A 19 12.03 7.20 -17.54
N ASP A 20 10.78 7.66 -17.66
CA ASP A 20 10.41 9.07 -17.76
C ASP A 20 9.53 9.51 -16.56
N PRO A 21 10.11 10.25 -15.58
CA PRO A 21 9.37 10.72 -14.42
C PRO A 21 8.19 11.65 -14.74
N GLU A 22 8.27 12.42 -15.83
CA GLU A 22 7.19 13.30 -16.24
C GLU A 22 6.00 12.49 -16.77
N LYS A 23 6.23 11.52 -17.65
CA LYS A 23 5.19 10.60 -18.11
C LYS A 23 4.59 9.82 -16.95
N MET A 24 5.43 9.40 -15.99
CA MET A 24 4.96 8.75 -14.77
C MET A 24 4.04 9.67 -13.97
N LEU A 25 4.41 10.95 -13.78
CA LEU A 25 3.58 11.93 -13.09
C LEU A 25 2.23 12.14 -13.81
N TRP A 26 2.22 12.24 -15.13
CA TRP A 26 0.99 12.36 -15.91
C TRP A 26 0.05 11.19 -15.69
N ASN A 27 0.55 9.96 -15.65
CA ASN A 27 -0.26 8.79 -15.33
C ASN A 27 -0.78 8.80 -13.88
N GLN A 28 0.00 9.32 -12.92
CA GLN A 28 -0.45 9.47 -11.53
C GLN A 28 -1.50 10.58 -11.38
N LEU A 29 -1.33 11.71 -12.05
CA LEU A 29 -2.28 12.82 -12.06
C LEU A 29 -3.62 12.46 -12.72
N TYR A 30 -3.67 11.40 -13.52
CA TYR A 30 -4.92 10.91 -14.09
C TYR A 30 -5.96 10.57 -13.02
N GLU A 31 -5.56 9.87 -11.96
CA GLU A 31 -6.47 9.55 -10.85
C GLU A 31 -6.94 10.81 -10.11
N THR A 32 -6.06 11.80 -9.97
CA THR A 32 -6.37 13.11 -9.43
C THR A 32 -7.40 13.84 -10.31
N TYR A 33 -7.18 13.85 -11.61
CA TYR A 33 -8.11 14.45 -12.58
C TYR A 33 -9.48 13.79 -12.56
N VAL A 34 -9.52 12.45 -12.47
CA VAL A 34 -10.79 11.71 -12.32
C VAL A 34 -11.52 12.16 -11.06
N GLY A 35 -10.83 12.21 -9.90
CA GLY A 35 -11.44 12.61 -8.63
C GLY A 35 -12.07 14.02 -8.67
N VAL A 36 -11.34 14.98 -9.22
CA VAL A 36 -11.82 16.36 -9.39
C VAL A 36 -13.04 16.39 -10.32
N THR A 37 -13.00 15.67 -11.43
CA THR A 37 -14.07 15.66 -12.43
C THR A 37 -15.36 15.02 -11.91
N VAL A 38 -15.24 13.89 -11.21
CA VAL A 38 -16.42 13.19 -10.65
C VAL A 38 -16.87 13.78 -9.31
N ARG A 39 -16.06 14.67 -8.72
CA ARG A 39 -16.32 15.33 -7.44
C ARG A 39 -16.53 14.35 -6.30
N ASP A 40 -15.69 13.33 -6.23
CA ASP A 40 -15.63 12.44 -5.08
C ASP A 40 -14.86 13.07 -3.90
N ASP A 41 -14.61 12.29 -2.84
CA ASP A 41 -13.99 12.77 -1.58
C ASP A 41 -12.54 12.34 -1.47
N ARG A 42 -11.95 11.83 -2.56
CA ARG A 42 -10.58 11.35 -2.54
C ARG A 42 -9.58 12.46 -2.25
N MET A 43 -8.53 12.12 -1.53
CA MET A 43 -7.33 12.95 -1.49
C MET A 43 -6.65 12.93 -2.86
N LEU A 44 -6.16 14.08 -3.30
CA LEU A 44 -5.45 14.20 -4.57
C LEU A 44 -3.98 13.85 -4.31
N THR A 45 -3.54 12.73 -4.83
CA THR A 45 -2.23 12.16 -4.47
C THR A 45 -1.49 11.61 -5.68
N VAL A 46 -0.16 11.68 -5.64
CA VAL A 46 0.73 11.11 -6.66
C VAL A 46 1.95 10.45 -6.01
N ARG A 47 2.55 9.45 -6.69
CA ARG A 47 3.74 8.74 -6.21
C ARG A 47 4.64 8.29 -7.37
N PRO A 48 5.93 8.06 -7.13
CA PRO A 48 6.75 7.20 -7.99
C PRO A 48 6.19 5.78 -8.00
N ASN A 49 6.18 5.12 -9.14
CA ASN A 49 5.60 3.78 -9.28
C ASN A 49 6.59 2.78 -9.89
N PHE A 50 7.30 2.09 -9.02
CA PHE A 50 8.16 0.95 -9.37
C PHE A 50 7.62 -0.36 -8.79
N TRP A 51 6.32 -0.39 -8.46
CA TRP A 51 5.66 -1.52 -7.82
C TRP A 51 6.43 -2.00 -6.59
N THR A 52 6.58 -3.31 -6.43
CA THR A 52 7.18 -3.94 -5.26
C THR A 52 8.71 -3.99 -5.26
N ALA A 53 9.34 -3.45 -6.31
CA ALA A 53 10.79 -3.58 -6.50
C ALA A 53 11.65 -2.57 -5.70
N ASN A 54 11.03 -1.60 -5.02
CA ASN A 54 11.75 -0.52 -4.34
C ASN A 54 12.80 -1.05 -3.34
N ILE A 55 12.38 -1.78 -2.31
CA ILE A 55 13.26 -2.24 -1.23
C ILE A 55 14.23 -3.34 -1.69
N PRO A 56 13.79 -4.40 -2.37
CA PRO A 56 14.73 -5.41 -2.87
C PRO A 56 15.83 -4.86 -3.78
N SER A 57 15.54 -3.82 -4.57
CA SER A 57 16.53 -3.19 -5.44
C SER A 57 17.64 -2.47 -4.68
N LEU A 58 17.41 -2.02 -3.43
CA LEU A 58 18.45 -1.45 -2.57
C LEU A 58 19.57 -2.47 -2.27
N PHE A 59 19.20 -3.74 -2.20
CA PHE A 59 20.15 -4.85 -2.00
C PHE A 59 20.83 -5.33 -3.30
N GLY A 60 20.47 -4.72 -4.44
CA GLY A 60 21.00 -5.10 -5.74
C GLY A 60 20.30 -6.29 -6.38
N PHE A 61 19.09 -6.65 -5.93
CA PHE A 61 18.31 -7.71 -6.56
C PHE A 61 17.91 -7.33 -7.98
N PRO A 62 18.08 -8.22 -8.95
CA PRO A 62 17.61 -8.01 -10.30
C PRO A 62 16.08 -8.06 -10.34
N PHE A 63 15.51 -7.31 -11.27
CA PHE A 63 14.08 -7.31 -11.50
C PHE A 63 13.76 -7.57 -12.97
N LYS A 64 12.57 -8.06 -13.23
CA LYS A 64 11.97 -8.13 -14.56
C LYS A 64 10.81 -7.15 -14.62
N MET A 65 10.58 -6.59 -15.78
CA MET A 65 9.48 -5.69 -16.07
C MET A 65 8.70 -6.21 -17.26
N ASP A 66 7.38 -6.21 -17.16
CA ASP A 66 6.49 -6.37 -18.30
C ASP A 66 5.78 -5.05 -18.67
N GLU A 67 4.63 -5.14 -19.33
CA GLU A 67 3.87 -3.96 -19.77
C GLU A 67 3.12 -3.27 -18.62
N THR A 68 3.00 -3.90 -17.47
CA THR A 68 2.11 -3.44 -16.37
C THR A 68 2.79 -3.35 -15.02
N THR A 69 3.85 -4.11 -14.77
CA THR A 69 4.44 -4.26 -13.44
C THR A 69 5.92 -4.63 -13.48
N THR A 70 6.52 -4.60 -12.31
CA THR A 70 7.91 -4.98 -12.06
C THR A 70 7.96 -5.98 -10.92
N TRP A 71 8.69 -7.10 -11.10
CA TRP A 71 8.90 -8.12 -10.07
C TRP A 71 10.36 -8.44 -9.85
N ILE A 72 10.67 -8.82 -8.64
CA ILE A 72 12.00 -9.21 -8.21
C ILE A 72 12.30 -10.65 -8.66
N GLN A 73 13.55 -10.90 -9.05
CA GLN A 73 14.06 -12.24 -9.25
C GLN A 73 14.66 -12.76 -7.95
N ALA A 74 13.98 -13.73 -7.33
CA ALA A 74 14.45 -14.34 -6.07
C ALA A 74 15.80 -15.02 -6.22
N SER A 75 16.53 -15.10 -5.12
CA SER A 75 17.86 -15.73 -5.06
C SER A 75 17.80 -17.25 -4.99
N HIS A 76 16.80 -17.80 -4.29
CA HIS A 76 16.67 -19.24 -3.96
C HIS A 76 17.92 -19.82 -3.24
N ASP A 77 18.77 -18.97 -2.64
CA ASP A 77 20.05 -19.36 -2.03
C ASP A 77 20.20 -18.79 -0.61
N ALA A 78 20.19 -19.67 0.39
CA ALA A 78 20.36 -19.30 1.79
C ALA A 78 21.72 -18.62 2.07
N GLU A 79 22.77 -18.99 1.33
CA GLU A 79 24.09 -18.36 1.50
C GLU A 79 24.12 -16.94 0.92
N ALA A 80 23.34 -16.67 -0.14
CA ALA A 80 23.14 -15.30 -0.61
C ALA A 80 22.46 -14.46 0.47
N ILE A 81 21.44 -15.00 1.16
CA ILE A 81 20.76 -14.31 2.27
C ILE A 81 21.74 -14.05 3.44
N ARG A 82 22.59 -15.02 3.82
CA ARG A 82 23.62 -14.81 4.85
C ARG A 82 24.56 -13.66 4.48
N ARG A 83 25.02 -13.61 3.23
CA ARG A 83 25.86 -12.51 2.74
C ARG A 83 25.17 -11.15 2.79
N LEU A 84 23.84 -11.08 2.58
CA LEU A 84 23.07 -9.84 2.76
C LEU A 84 23.07 -9.39 4.21
N ILE A 85 22.81 -10.32 5.13
CA ILE A 85 22.79 -10.07 6.58
C ILE A 85 24.16 -9.54 7.05
N ASP A 86 25.22 -10.16 6.58
CA ASP A 86 26.59 -9.76 6.97
C ASP A 86 27.00 -8.39 6.41
N ARG A 87 26.43 -7.98 5.27
CA ARG A 87 26.64 -6.62 4.71
C ARG A 87 25.87 -5.53 5.46
N GLY A 88 24.77 -5.91 6.13
CA GLY A 88 23.91 -4.97 6.85
C GLY A 88 23.00 -4.12 5.97
N VAL A 89 22.47 -3.03 6.54
CA VAL A 89 21.54 -2.13 5.88
C VAL A 89 22.19 -1.48 4.65
N PRO A 90 21.56 -1.58 3.46
CA PRO A 90 22.12 -1.05 2.23
C PRO A 90 21.99 0.49 2.19
N ASP A 91 22.67 1.10 1.22
CA ASP A 91 22.44 2.50 0.89
C ASP A 91 21.02 2.68 0.33
N VAL A 92 20.18 3.38 1.10
CA VAL A 92 18.78 3.63 0.73
C VAL A 92 18.60 4.60 -0.44
N THR A 93 19.68 5.18 -0.94
CA THR A 93 19.69 6.02 -2.16
C THR A 93 20.09 5.23 -3.40
N SER A 94 20.28 3.93 -3.29
CA SER A 94 20.62 3.06 -4.41
C SER A 94 19.37 2.47 -5.11
N GLY A 95 19.56 1.85 -6.26
CA GLY A 95 18.53 1.09 -6.98
C GLY A 95 17.27 1.91 -7.32
N LEU A 96 16.16 1.20 -7.50
CA LEU A 96 14.86 1.84 -7.78
C LEU A 96 14.32 2.60 -6.57
N GLY A 97 14.65 2.17 -5.36
CA GLY A 97 14.30 2.90 -4.15
C GLY A 97 14.93 4.28 -4.09
N GLY A 98 16.21 4.39 -4.41
CA GLY A 98 16.90 5.69 -4.54
C GLY A 98 16.31 6.56 -5.64
N ARG A 99 16.02 5.97 -6.81
CA ARG A 99 15.35 6.66 -7.89
C ARG A 99 13.97 7.20 -7.50
N ALA A 100 13.20 6.47 -6.70
CA ALA A 100 11.93 6.95 -6.18
C ALA A 100 12.11 8.20 -5.30
N ILE A 101 13.18 8.25 -4.49
CA ILE A 101 13.53 9.42 -3.68
C ILE A 101 13.85 10.64 -4.57
N GLU A 102 14.60 10.45 -5.65
CA GLU A 102 14.91 11.52 -6.61
C GLU A 102 13.64 12.03 -7.30
N ILE A 103 12.75 11.14 -7.72
CA ILE A 103 11.50 11.51 -8.40
C ILE A 103 10.59 12.36 -7.50
N PHE A 104 10.60 12.18 -6.19
CA PHE A 104 9.85 13.06 -5.28
C PHE A 104 10.29 14.53 -5.37
N ALA A 105 11.57 14.79 -5.58
CA ALA A 105 12.04 16.16 -5.80
C ALA A 105 11.47 16.72 -7.11
N ILE A 106 11.53 15.95 -8.19
CA ILE A 106 10.99 16.32 -9.50
C ILE A 106 9.49 16.62 -9.40
N TYR A 107 8.73 15.76 -8.73
CA TYR A 107 7.28 15.94 -8.56
C TYR A 107 6.95 17.20 -7.75
N ARG A 108 7.69 17.48 -6.67
CA ARG A 108 7.48 18.70 -5.90
C ARG A 108 7.68 19.95 -6.74
N ASP A 109 8.75 19.96 -7.51
CA ASP A 109 9.08 21.14 -8.35
C ASP A 109 8.01 21.33 -9.42
N TYR A 110 7.58 20.26 -10.08
CA TYR A 110 6.53 20.29 -11.09
C TYR A 110 5.18 20.76 -10.51
N LEU A 111 4.79 20.22 -9.36
CA LEU A 111 3.55 20.60 -8.69
C LEU A 111 3.58 22.04 -8.20
N ALA A 112 4.74 22.53 -7.77
CA ALA A 112 4.92 23.93 -7.35
C ALA A 112 4.80 24.89 -8.55
N GLU A 113 5.46 24.60 -9.67
CA GLU A 113 5.37 25.38 -10.90
C GLU A 113 3.95 25.40 -11.46
N ALA A 114 3.21 24.31 -11.34
CA ALA A 114 1.82 24.21 -11.74
C ALA A 114 0.82 24.85 -10.74
N GLY A 115 1.27 25.37 -9.58
CA GLY A 115 0.39 25.88 -8.54
C GLY A 115 -0.45 24.82 -7.81
N LEU A 116 -0.02 23.56 -7.82
CA LEU A 116 -0.72 22.41 -7.27
C LEU A 116 -0.12 21.89 -5.95
N ALA A 117 0.96 22.46 -5.45
CA ALA A 117 1.72 21.97 -4.29
C ALA A 117 0.90 21.87 -2.99
N ASP A 118 -0.11 22.74 -2.82
CA ASP A 118 -0.97 22.75 -1.62
C ASP A 118 -2.19 21.81 -1.72
N VAL A 119 -2.46 21.23 -2.89
CA VAL A 119 -3.66 20.44 -3.13
C VAL A 119 -3.38 19.01 -3.59
N VAL A 120 -2.21 18.76 -4.19
CA VAL A 120 -1.78 17.42 -4.61
C VAL A 120 -0.65 16.95 -3.69
N HIS A 121 -0.88 15.87 -2.97
CA HIS A 121 0.04 15.35 -1.98
C HIS A 121 0.88 14.21 -2.52
N LEU A 122 2.14 14.15 -2.11
CA LEU A 122 3.01 13.01 -2.40
C LEU A 122 2.70 11.88 -1.42
N PHE A 123 2.77 10.63 -1.88
CA PHE A 123 2.67 9.47 -1.00
C PHE A 123 3.71 8.40 -1.31
N GLN A 124 3.99 7.57 -0.31
CA GLN A 124 5.01 6.54 -0.39
C GLN A 124 4.65 5.50 -1.46
N PRO A 125 5.62 5.02 -2.26
CA PRO A 125 5.41 3.90 -3.17
C PRO A 125 5.05 2.62 -2.40
N ASP A 126 4.81 1.52 -3.11
CA ASP A 126 4.47 0.24 -2.50
C ASP A 126 5.67 -0.31 -1.71
N ASN A 127 5.74 0.07 -0.43
CA ASN A 127 6.72 -0.47 0.50
C ASN A 127 6.20 -1.79 1.06
N GLN A 128 6.78 -2.87 0.59
CA GLN A 128 6.49 -4.19 1.13
C GLN A 128 7.02 -4.31 2.56
N GLY A 129 6.29 -5.07 3.38
CA GLY A 129 6.70 -5.40 4.73
C GLY A 129 7.91 -6.34 4.78
N PRO A 130 8.46 -6.57 5.98
CA PRO A 130 9.65 -7.41 6.12
C PRO A 130 9.47 -8.82 5.54
N PHE A 131 8.34 -9.48 5.81
CA PHE A 131 8.09 -10.81 5.30
C PHE A 131 7.88 -10.83 3.78
N ASP A 132 7.16 -9.86 3.23
CA ASP A 132 6.96 -9.73 1.79
C ASP A 132 8.29 -9.50 1.05
N CYS A 133 9.14 -8.61 1.57
CA CYS A 133 10.48 -8.42 1.03
C CYS A 133 11.33 -9.69 1.12
N ALA A 134 11.26 -10.39 2.25
CA ALA A 134 11.99 -11.63 2.46
C ALA A 134 11.54 -12.71 1.47
N TYR A 135 10.24 -12.87 1.28
CA TYR A 135 9.69 -13.82 0.32
C TYR A 135 10.07 -13.43 -1.13
N ALA A 136 9.96 -12.16 -1.49
CA ALA A 136 10.33 -11.70 -2.84
C ALA A 136 11.83 -11.88 -3.14
N MET A 137 12.71 -11.76 -2.12
CA MET A 137 14.17 -11.84 -2.27
C MET A 137 14.70 -13.27 -2.15
N TRP A 138 14.13 -14.08 -1.26
CA TRP A 138 14.59 -15.45 -1.03
C TRP A 138 13.83 -16.47 -1.87
N GLY A 139 12.55 -16.24 -2.13
CA GLY A 139 11.68 -17.18 -2.81
C GLY A 139 10.88 -18.04 -1.83
N GLU A 140 10.30 -19.11 -2.35
CA GLU A 140 9.49 -20.07 -1.58
C GLU A 140 10.31 -20.85 -0.52
N GLU A 141 11.62 -20.89 -0.66
CA GLU A 141 12.53 -21.54 0.29
C GLU A 141 12.44 -20.95 1.70
N ILE A 142 12.03 -19.68 1.84
CA ILE A 142 11.79 -19.08 3.15
C ILE A 142 10.73 -19.84 3.96
N LEU A 143 9.72 -20.42 3.30
CA LEU A 143 8.65 -21.17 3.96
C LEU A 143 9.18 -22.42 4.65
N THR A 144 10.15 -23.10 4.04
CA THR A 144 10.86 -24.22 4.66
C THR A 144 11.86 -23.74 5.70
N ALA A 145 12.58 -22.66 5.41
CA ALA A 145 13.58 -22.09 6.32
C ALA A 145 13.00 -21.63 7.66
N MET A 146 11.72 -21.24 7.71
CA MET A 146 11.04 -20.90 8.96
C MET A 146 10.98 -22.09 9.95
N TYR A 147 11.02 -23.32 9.45
CA TYR A 147 11.06 -24.54 10.28
C TYR A 147 12.50 -25.04 10.51
N ASP A 148 13.33 -25.03 9.46
CA ASP A 148 14.65 -25.64 9.49
C ASP A 148 15.74 -24.72 10.06
N THR A 149 15.63 -23.42 9.83
CA THR A 149 16.61 -22.41 10.24
C THR A 149 15.93 -21.09 10.65
N PRO A 150 15.01 -21.12 11.64
CA PRO A 150 14.24 -19.94 12.03
C PRO A 150 15.10 -18.76 12.44
N GLU A 151 16.26 -18.99 13.06
CA GLU A 151 17.20 -17.93 13.47
C GLU A 151 17.75 -17.15 12.25
N LEU A 152 17.97 -17.82 11.13
CA LEU A 152 18.40 -17.16 9.89
C LEU A 152 17.27 -16.28 9.34
N VAL A 153 16.03 -16.77 9.37
CA VAL A 153 14.85 -16.01 8.95
C VAL A 153 14.68 -14.78 9.84
N HIS A 154 14.76 -14.93 11.14
CA HIS A 154 14.66 -13.80 12.08
C HIS A 154 15.73 -12.73 11.82
N ARG A 155 16.99 -13.13 11.64
CA ARG A 155 18.07 -12.18 11.31
C ARG A 155 17.84 -11.45 9.99
N PHE A 156 17.27 -12.13 9.00
CA PHE A 156 16.93 -11.51 7.72
C PHE A 156 15.77 -10.53 7.84
N LEU A 157 14.70 -10.89 8.57
CA LEU A 157 13.58 -10.01 8.87
C LEU A 157 14.02 -8.78 9.69
N ASP A 158 14.98 -8.93 10.61
CA ASP A 158 15.59 -7.82 11.34
C ASP A 158 16.29 -6.83 10.39
N LEU A 159 17.13 -7.34 9.48
CA LEU A 159 17.81 -6.51 8.49
C LEU A 159 16.81 -5.75 7.61
N LEU A 160 15.77 -6.43 7.14
CA LEU A 160 14.74 -5.82 6.31
C LEU A 160 13.94 -4.76 7.08
N THR A 161 13.64 -5.01 8.35
CA THR A 161 12.97 -4.05 9.24
C THR A 161 13.77 -2.75 9.35
N GLU A 162 15.06 -2.83 9.66
CA GLU A 162 15.93 -1.66 9.76
C GLU A 162 16.07 -0.94 8.41
N THR A 163 16.14 -1.69 7.31
CA THR A 163 16.19 -1.13 5.95
C THR A 163 14.92 -0.36 5.62
N ILE A 164 13.74 -0.94 5.92
CA ILE A 164 12.44 -0.29 5.69
C ILE A 164 12.34 0.99 6.51
N ILE A 165 12.76 0.98 7.77
CA ILE A 165 12.75 2.17 8.63
C ILE A 165 13.67 3.26 8.05
N ALA A 166 14.89 2.90 7.65
CA ALA A 166 15.84 3.85 7.06
C ALA A 166 15.31 4.44 5.74
N TYR A 167 14.77 3.60 4.87
CA TYR A 167 14.20 3.99 3.58
C TYR A 167 12.96 4.88 3.74
N ALA A 168 12.01 4.50 4.61
CA ALA A 168 10.82 5.30 4.88
C ALA A 168 11.17 6.69 5.44
N ARG A 169 12.18 6.80 6.32
CA ARG A 169 12.69 8.09 6.80
C ARG A 169 13.27 8.94 5.66
N ALA A 170 14.00 8.33 4.73
CA ALA A 170 14.57 9.03 3.57
C ALA A 170 13.44 9.54 2.65
N MET A 171 12.44 8.73 2.35
CA MET A 171 11.28 9.14 1.57
C MET A 171 10.50 10.28 2.24
N LYS A 172 10.18 10.19 3.54
CA LYS A 172 9.47 11.26 4.26
C LYS A 172 10.22 12.59 4.18
N ARG A 173 11.56 12.57 4.30
CA ARG A 173 12.38 13.77 4.10
C ARG A 173 12.26 14.31 2.68
N ALA A 174 12.33 13.42 1.67
CA ALA A 174 12.23 13.81 0.27
C ALA A 174 10.85 14.40 -0.08
N MET A 175 9.79 13.82 0.44
CA MET A 175 8.42 14.30 0.27
C MET A 175 8.12 15.55 1.11
N ARG A 176 8.91 15.87 2.14
CA ARG A 176 8.58 16.83 3.21
C ARG A 176 7.28 16.48 3.93
N GLU A 177 7.01 15.19 4.07
CA GLU A 177 5.80 14.69 4.70
C GLU A 177 5.90 14.77 6.23
N PRO A 178 4.83 15.19 6.94
CA PRO A 178 4.80 15.21 8.40
C PRO A 178 5.03 13.83 9.02
N ALA A 179 5.49 13.81 10.27
CA ALA A 179 5.77 12.56 10.96
C ALA A 179 4.52 11.83 11.47
N ASP A 180 3.45 12.57 11.77
CA ASP A 180 2.26 12.12 12.48
C ASP A 180 1.14 11.59 11.57
N HIS A 181 1.25 11.80 10.27
CA HIS A 181 0.32 11.27 9.29
C HIS A 181 1.00 10.99 7.96
N MET A 182 0.31 10.26 7.10
CA MET A 182 0.70 9.98 5.72
C MET A 182 -0.50 10.08 4.79
N TYR A 183 -0.23 10.26 3.52
CA TYR A 183 -1.19 10.01 2.47
C TYR A 183 -0.94 8.63 1.87
N HIS A 184 -2.01 7.94 1.55
CA HIS A 184 -1.94 6.69 0.83
C HIS A 184 -3.10 6.57 -0.13
N TRP A 185 -2.82 6.43 -1.41
CA TRP A 185 -3.82 6.51 -2.44
C TRP A 185 -4.71 7.75 -2.21
N TRP A 186 -5.96 7.53 -1.94
CA TRP A 186 -6.98 8.58 -1.79
C TRP A 186 -7.29 8.91 -0.33
N TYR A 187 -6.47 8.47 0.60
CA TYR A 187 -6.71 8.61 2.03
C TYR A 187 -5.62 9.38 2.74
N ARG A 188 -6.01 10.08 3.78
CA ARG A 188 -5.09 10.54 4.81
C ARG A 188 -5.24 9.65 6.03
N VAL A 189 -4.14 9.09 6.49
CA VAL A 189 -4.10 8.12 7.59
C VAL A 189 -3.21 8.65 8.71
N PRO A 190 -3.61 8.53 10.00
CA PRO A 190 -2.72 8.78 11.12
C PRO A 190 -1.56 7.77 11.14
N GLY A 191 -0.38 8.23 11.57
CA GLY A 191 0.85 7.44 11.50
C GLY A 191 1.60 7.63 10.19
N GLY A 192 2.88 7.34 10.18
CA GLY A 192 3.77 7.85 9.16
C GLY A 192 4.29 6.85 8.14
N VAL A 193 3.82 5.58 8.13
CA VAL A 193 4.34 4.57 7.21
C VAL A 193 3.25 3.63 6.72
N ARG A 194 3.36 3.22 5.45
CA ARG A 194 2.57 2.14 4.87
C ARG A 194 3.40 0.88 4.74
N ILE A 195 2.79 -0.26 5.03
CA ILE A 195 3.35 -1.59 4.83
C ILE A 195 2.39 -2.40 3.97
N VAL A 196 2.91 -3.10 2.98
CA VAL A 196 2.22 -4.15 2.23
C VAL A 196 2.56 -5.49 2.86
N ASP A 197 1.55 -6.30 3.10
CA ASP A 197 1.65 -7.56 3.85
C ASP A 197 1.02 -8.74 3.06
N ASP A 198 1.21 -8.74 1.74
CA ASP A 198 0.50 -9.62 0.81
C ASP A 198 0.89 -11.10 0.98
N SER A 199 2.19 -11.39 1.09
CA SER A 199 2.70 -12.76 1.16
C SER A 199 2.35 -13.46 2.48
N THR A 200 2.00 -12.69 3.51
CA THR A 200 1.60 -13.23 4.81
C THR A 200 0.27 -13.97 4.80
N ILE A 201 -0.48 -13.92 3.70
CA ILE A 201 -1.68 -14.78 3.52
C ILE A 201 -1.35 -16.27 3.52
N MET A 202 -0.09 -16.65 3.29
CA MET A 202 0.39 -18.03 3.32
C MET A 202 0.68 -18.52 4.75
N LEU A 203 0.74 -17.62 5.72
CA LEU A 203 1.12 -17.94 7.11
C LEU A 203 -0.10 -18.39 7.93
N SER A 204 0.10 -19.36 8.83
CA SER A 204 -0.86 -19.61 9.90
C SER A 204 -0.88 -18.40 10.86
N PRO A 205 -1.90 -18.28 11.74
CA PRO A 205 -1.91 -17.24 12.77
C PRO A 205 -0.65 -17.21 13.64
N GLU A 206 -0.15 -18.39 14.04
CA GLU A 206 1.05 -18.53 14.86
C GLU A 206 2.30 -18.08 14.11
N MET A 207 2.44 -18.49 12.84
CA MET A 207 3.55 -18.08 11.99
C MET A 207 3.51 -16.58 11.71
N TYR A 208 2.32 -16.00 11.54
CA TYR A 208 2.17 -14.55 11.41
C TYR A 208 2.64 -13.83 12.67
N ASP A 209 2.24 -14.32 13.85
CA ASP A 209 2.63 -13.75 15.14
C ASP A 209 4.14 -13.85 15.39
N GLU A 210 4.81 -14.84 14.83
CA GLU A 210 6.26 -15.05 14.98
C GLU A 210 7.08 -14.29 13.91
N PHE A 211 6.71 -14.43 12.62
CA PHE A 211 7.58 -14.01 11.51
C PHE A 211 7.11 -12.72 10.78
N SER A 212 5.97 -12.14 11.13
CA SER A 212 5.51 -10.89 10.51
C SER A 212 5.21 -9.80 11.53
N ARG A 213 4.29 -10.05 12.46
CA ARG A 213 3.77 -9.02 13.38
C ARG A 213 4.85 -8.28 14.17
N PRO A 214 5.85 -8.92 14.80
CA PRO A 214 6.83 -8.21 15.64
C PRO A 214 7.66 -7.20 14.85
N TYR A 215 7.96 -7.51 13.61
CA TYR A 215 8.73 -6.67 12.71
C TYR A 215 7.92 -5.48 12.21
N THR A 216 6.67 -5.69 11.82
CA THR A 216 5.74 -4.63 11.45
C THR A 216 5.47 -3.69 12.62
N GLU A 217 5.31 -4.21 13.84
CA GLU A 217 5.14 -3.39 15.06
C GLU A 217 6.35 -2.48 15.33
N ARG A 218 7.57 -2.97 15.09
CA ARG A 218 8.80 -2.15 15.20
C ARG A 218 8.80 -1.01 14.20
N ILE A 219 8.39 -1.27 12.96
CA ILE A 219 8.27 -0.23 11.94
C ILE A 219 7.23 0.80 12.37
N TYR A 220 6.04 0.38 12.79
CA TYR A 220 5.00 1.30 13.25
C TYR A 220 5.43 2.13 14.46
N ALA A 221 6.17 1.53 15.40
CA ALA A 221 6.72 2.26 16.56
C ALA A 221 7.68 3.38 16.13
N ALA A 222 8.47 3.17 15.07
CA ALA A 222 9.41 4.17 14.54
C ALA A 222 8.75 5.39 13.89
N PHE A 223 7.43 5.29 13.54
CA PHE A 223 6.67 6.31 12.82
C PHE A 223 5.38 6.76 13.52
N GLY A 224 5.19 6.41 14.78
CA GLY A 224 3.97 6.77 15.53
C GLY A 224 2.72 6.03 15.05
N GLY A 225 2.89 4.97 14.29
CA GLY A 225 1.85 4.13 13.71
C GLY A 225 1.93 4.03 12.19
N GLY A 226 1.08 3.18 11.62
CA GLY A 226 1.10 2.94 10.19
C GLY A 226 -0.19 2.36 9.61
N TYR A 227 -0.16 2.21 8.31
CA TYR A 227 -1.23 1.64 7.50
C TYR A 227 -0.79 0.30 6.94
N MET A 228 -1.69 -0.68 6.97
CA MET A 228 -1.46 -2.01 6.40
C MET A 228 -2.34 -2.22 5.17
N HIS A 229 -1.71 -2.60 4.07
CA HIS A 229 -2.37 -3.16 2.91
C HIS A 229 -2.05 -4.64 2.80
N TYR A 230 -3.01 -5.45 2.39
CA TYR A 230 -2.77 -6.82 1.96
C TYR A 230 -3.78 -7.21 0.90
N CYS A 231 -3.34 -8.05 -0.05
CA CYS A 231 -4.18 -8.64 -1.07
C CYS A 231 -4.59 -10.07 -0.69
N GLY A 232 -5.66 -10.57 -1.31
CA GLY A 232 -6.04 -11.98 -1.20
C GLY A 232 -6.83 -12.35 0.04
N HIS A 233 -6.81 -13.66 0.37
CA HIS A 233 -7.78 -14.26 1.27
C HIS A 233 -7.33 -14.34 2.73
N GLY A 234 -6.15 -13.95 3.13
CA GLY A 234 -5.52 -14.03 4.46
C GLY A 234 -6.41 -14.01 5.72
N LEU A 235 -7.55 -14.70 5.67
CA LEU A 235 -8.61 -14.68 6.68
C LEU A 235 -8.17 -15.23 8.03
N GLN A 236 -7.33 -16.25 7.97
CA GLN A 236 -6.81 -16.93 9.15
C GLN A 236 -6.02 -16.01 10.07
N SER A 237 -5.40 -14.96 9.55
CA SER A 237 -4.56 -14.02 10.31
C SER A 237 -5.18 -12.62 10.46
N GLN A 238 -6.47 -12.46 10.19
CA GLN A 238 -7.15 -11.14 10.24
C GLN A 238 -7.15 -10.53 11.64
N HIS A 239 -7.39 -11.35 12.66
CA HIS A 239 -7.41 -10.87 14.04
C HIS A 239 -6.02 -10.42 14.48
N GLN A 240 -4.97 -11.13 14.07
CA GLN A 240 -3.58 -10.76 14.34
C GLN A 240 -3.21 -9.44 13.66
N ARG A 241 -3.65 -9.25 12.39
CA ARG A 241 -3.42 -7.99 11.67
C ARG A 241 -4.07 -6.81 12.37
N VAL A 242 -5.35 -6.93 12.70
CA VAL A 242 -6.08 -5.85 13.40
C VAL A 242 -5.50 -5.58 14.80
N ALA A 243 -4.98 -6.60 15.48
CA ALA A 243 -4.35 -6.48 16.79
C ALA A 243 -2.90 -5.98 16.76
N THR A 244 -2.29 -5.77 15.57
CA THR A 244 -0.92 -5.28 15.42
C THR A 244 -0.76 -3.91 16.08
N ARG A 245 0.16 -3.79 17.03
CA ARG A 245 0.40 -2.54 17.75
C ARG A 245 0.86 -1.44 16.82
N GLY A 246 0.27 -0.27 16.96
CA GLY A 246 0.60 0.86 16.11
C GLY A 246 -0.16 0.90 14.78
N LEU A 247 -0.99 -0.09 14.47
CA LEU A 247 -1.88 -0.06 13.32
C LEU A 247 -2.87 1.11 13.46
N ARG A 248 -2.94 1.97 12.44
CA ARG A 248 -3.82 3.15 12.38
C ARG A 248 -4.81 3.09 11.22
N GLY A 249 -4.47 2.33 10.19
CA GLY A 249 -5.34 2.08 9.06
C GLY A 249 -5.08 0.71 8.46
N ILE A 250 -6.12 0.11 7.90
CA ILE A 250 -6.05 -1.20 7.27
C ILE A 250 -6.94 -1.23 6.02
N GLU A 251 -6.43 -1.81 4.97
CA GLU A 251 -7.23 -2.17 3.81
C GLU A 251 -7.73 -3.60 4.00
N MET A 252 -9.03 -3.72 4.24
CA MET A 252 -9.66 -4.99 4.56
C MET A 252 -10.46 -5.53 3.38
N GLY A 253 -10.02 -6.64 2.88
CA GLY A 253 -10.73 -7.41 1.87
C GLY A 253 -10.56 -6.87 0.46
N SER A 254 -10.15 -7.73 -0.46
CA SER A 254 -10.35 -7.46 -1.88
C SER A 254 -11.82 -7.65 -2.26
N ALA A 255 -12.25 -6.98 -3.32
CA ALA A 255 -13.55 -7.20 -3.92
C ALA A 255 -13.85 -8.68 -4.18
N GLU A 256 -12.83 -9.48 -4.45
CA GLU A 256 -12.94 -10.92 -4.68
C GLU A 256 -13.33 -11.71 -3.42
N VAL A 257 -12.85 -11.30 -2.24
CA VAL A 257 -13.19 -11.98 -0.98
C VAL A 257 -14.65 -11.77 -0.64
N GLY A 258 -15.15 -10.54 -0.74
CA GLY A 258 -16.57 -10.24 -0.49
C GLY A 258 -17.51 -10.88 -1.50
N ALA A 259 -17.11 -10.98 -2.77
CA ALA A 259 -17.92 -11.60 -3.82
C ALA A 259 -17.99 -13.14 -3.72
N LYS A 260 -16.91 -13.80 -3.29
CA LYS A 260 -16.80 -15.26 -3.20
C LYS A 260 -17.30 -15.82 -1.86
N ASN A 261 -17.38 -15.00 -0.82
CA ASN A 261 -17.82 -15.44 0.50
C ASN A 261 -18.74 -14.42 1.17
N PRO A 262 -20.06 -14.43 0.81
CA PRO A 262 -21.03 -13.49 1.38
C PRO A 262 -21.24 -13.66 2.90
N ASN A 263 -20.83 -14.79 3.48
CA ASN A 263 -20.83 -15.03 4.94
C ASN A 263 -19.53 -14.59 5.59
N TYR A 264 -18.66 -13.92 4.87
CA TYR A 264 -17.43 -13.42 5.40
C TYR A 264 -17.71 -12.38 6.47
N VAL A 265 -17.25 -12.65 7.67
CA VAL A 265 -17.54 -11.85 8.88
C VAL A 265 -16.70 -10.56 8.89
N LEU A 266 -16.81 -9.76 7.83
CA LEU A 266 -16.25 -8.40 7.78
C LEU A 266 -16.77 -7.57 8.97
N HIS A 267 -18.01 -7.82 9.40
CA HIS A 267 -18.65 -7.09 10.48
C HIS A 267 -17.91 -7.19 11.81
N ASP A 268 -17.51 -8.39 12.23
CA ASP A 268 -16.78 -8.58 13.49
C ASP A 268 -15.36 -8.00 13.43
N LEU A 269 -14.70 -8.16 12.28
CA LEU A 269 -13.39 -7.54 12.03
C LEU A 269 -13.47 -6.01 12.02
N TRP A 270 -14.52 -5.45 11.44
CA TRP A 270 -14.74 -4.01 11.46
C TRP A 270 -15.02 -3.50 12.87
N LYS A 271 -15.82 -4.20 13.66
CA LYS A 271 -16.02 -3.87 15.07
C LYS A 271 -14.71 -3.92 15.86
N GLN A 272 -13.90 -4.94 15.65
CA GLN A 272 -12.59 -5.05 16.28
C GLN A 272 -11.68 -3.89 15.83
N ALA A 273 -11.57 -3.61 14.54
CA ALA A 273 -10.78 -2.51 14.00
C ALA A 273 -11.26 -1.15 14.55
N ALA A 274 -12.57 -0.92 14.61
CA ALA A 274 -13.14 0.29 15.19
C ALA A 274 -12.82 0.40 16.70
N GLY A 275 -12.86 -0.72 17.44
CA GLY A 275 -12.45 -0.78 18.85
C GLY A 275 -10.99 -0.39 19.06
N HIS A 276 -10.12 -0.72 18.13
CA HIS A 276 -8.71 -0.29 18.09
C HIS A 276 -8.51 1.10 17.47
N ARG A 277 -9.57 1.80 17.05
CA ARG A 277 -9.55 3.10 16.39
C ARG A 277 -8.75 3.08 15.07
N VAL A 278 -8.83 1.98 14.36
CA VAL A 278 -8.17 1.79 13.06
C VAL A 278 -9.07 2.32 11.95
N VAL A 279 -8.51 3.06 11.02
CA VAL A 279 -9.18 3.49 9.78
C VAL A 279 -9.34 2.27 8.88
N ILE A 280 -10.56 2.03 8.41
CA ILE A 280 -10.87 0.90 7.56
C ILE A 280 -11.02 1.40 6.12
N CYS A 281 -10.23 0.86 5.23
CA CYS A 281 -10.38 1.05 3.79
C CYS A 281 -10.96 -0.24 3.20
N TRP A 282 -12.13 -0.15 2.63
CA TRP A 282 -12.82 -1.27 2.02
C TRP A 282 -12.97 -1.07 0.52
N ILE A 283 -12.59 -2.07 -0.25
CA ILE A 283 -12.76 -2.09 -1.70
C ILE A 283 -13.87 -3.11 -2.00
N GLY A 284 -15.07 -2.61 -2.23
CA GLY A 284 -16.22 -3.44 -2.59
C GLY A 284 -16.16 -3.89 -4.04
N PRO A 285 -16.81 -5.01 -4.38
CA PRO A 285 -16.97 -5.43 -5.77
C PRO A 285 -17.85 -4.45 -6.55
N PRO A 286 -17.60 -4.30 -7.86
CA PRO A 286 -18.45 -3.48 -8.73
C PRO A 286 -19.92 -3.88 -8.65
N GLY A 287 -20.83 -2.91 -8.59
CA GLY A 287 -22.28 -3.12 -8.67
C GLY A 287 -22.95 -3.71 -7.43
N LEU A 288 -22.22 -4.02 -6.35
CA LEU A 288 -22.88 -4.40 -5.09
C LEU A 288 -23.41 -3.15 -4.36
N PRO A 289 -24.61 -3.26 -3.76
CA PRO A 289 -25.08 -2.21 -2.88
C PRO A 289 -24.08 -2.07 -1.73
N VAL A 290 -23.69 -0.84 -1.46
CA VAL A 290 -22.81 -0.54 -0.34
C VAL A 290 -23.57 -0.86 0.94
N VAL A 291 -23.24 -1.99 1.54
CA VAL A 291 -23.74 -2.32 2.87
C VAL A 291 -22.90 -1.51 3.85
N ARG A 292 -23.51 -0.48 4.42
CA ARG A 292 -22.88 0.22 5.54
C ARG A 292 -22.77 -0.79 6.70
N PRO A 293 -21.56 -1.05 7.21
CA PRO A 293 -21.45 -1.79 8.46
C PRO A 293 -22.14 -0.99 9.56
N ASP A 294 -22.80 -1.68 10.47
CA ASP A 294 -23.41 -1.09 11.68
C ASP A 294 -22.32 -0.76 12.70
N ILE A 295 -21.51 0.25 12.35
CA ILE A 295 -20.36 0.72 13.12
C ILE A 295 -20.56 2.21 13.39
N ASP A 296 -20.69 2.56 14.66
CA ASP A 296 -20.93 3.94 15.10
C ASP A 296 -19.63 4.74 15.29
N THR A 297 -18.48 4.08 15.25
CA THR A 297 -17.17 4.68 15.53
C THR A 297 -16.15 4.32 14.46
N GLY A 298 -15.16 5.19 14.27
CA GLY A 298 -14.10 4.99 13.29
C GLY A 298 -14.37 5.67 11.95
N LEU A 299 -13.41 5.57 11.06
CA LEU A 299 -13.47 6.13 9.70
C LEU A 299 -13.43 4.98 8.71
N ILE A 300 -14.42 4.93 7.84
CA ILE A 300 -14.53 3.91 6.80
C ILE A 300 -14.52 4.61 5.45
N TYR A 301 -13.57 4.22 4.61
CA TYR A 301 -13.55 4.58 3.21
C TYR A 301 -14.08 3.42 2.39
N GLY A 302 -15.02 3.69 1.49
CA GLY A 302 -15.54 2.72 0.55
C GLY A 302 -15.19 3.13 -0.88
N HIS A 303 -14.61 2.21 -1.64
CA HIS A 303 -14.42 2.36 -3.07
C HIS A 303 -15.37 1.44 -3.81
N ILE A 304 -16.29 1.98 -4.63
CA ILE A 304 -17.50 1.23 -4.94
C ILE A 304 -17.69 0.91 -6.42
N GLU A 305 -17.22 1.71 -7.36
CA GLU A 305 -17.50 1.46 -8.78
C GLU A 305 -16.33 1.79 -9.69
N ARG A 306 -15.99 0.83 -10.54
CA ARG A 306 -14.88 0.96 -11.49
C ARG A 306 -15.33 1.13 -12.95
N GLU A 307 -16.60 0.86 -13.26
CA GLU A 307 -17.09 0.82 -14.64
C GLU A 307 -18.37 1.66 -14.80
N VAL A 308 -18.18 2.96 -14.81
CA VAL A 308 -19.26 3.91 -15.14
C VAL A 308 -18.82 4.72 -16.37
N PRO A 309 -19.68 4.89 -17.38
CA PRO A 309 -19.35 5.75 -18.51
C PRO A 309 -18.98 7.15 -18.04
N TRP A 310 -17.92 7.72 -18.62
CA TRP A 310 -17.38 9.02 -18.21
C TRP A 310 -18.44 10.11 -18.04
N GLY A 311 -19.36 10.25 -19.01
CA GLY A 311 -20.43 11.24 -18.95
C GLY A 311 -21.44 11.06 -17.80
N GLN A 312 -21.47 9.89 -17.16
CA GLN A 312 -22.37 9.56 -16.06
C GLN A 312 -21.67 9.56 -14.69
N ALA A 313 -20.35 9.58 -14.68
CA ALA A 313 -19.55 9.36 -13.46
C ALA A 313 -19.87 10.37 -12.34
N ALA A 314 -19.95 11.66 -12.65
CA ALA A 314 -20.28 12.69 -11.65
C ALA A 314 -21.72 12.58 -11.11
N GLN A 315 -22.67 12.15 -11.93
CA GLN A 315 -24.04 11.89 -11.47
C GLN A 315 -24.08 10.70 -10.54
N ARG A 316 -23.39 9.62 -10.89
CA ARG A 316 -23.32 8.41 -10.08
C ARG A 316 -22.65 8.66 -8.74
N THR A 317 -21.56 9.41 -8.70
CA THR A 317 -20.89 9.83 -7.46
C THR A 317 -21.84 10.58 -6.54
N ARG A 318 -22.65 11.52 -7.07
CA ARG A 318 -23.67 12.21 -6.27
C ARG A 318 -24.70 11.25 -5.70
N GLN A 319 -25.22 10.31 -6.49
CA GLN A 319 -26.20 9.32 -6.02
C GLN A 319 -25.63 8.47 -4.86
N ILE A 320 -24.38 8.09 -4.94
CA ILE A 320 -23.69 7.34 -3.89
C ILE A 320 -23.55 8.20 -2.63
N LYS A 321 -23.11 9.44 -2.75
CA LYS A 321 -23.02 10.38 -1.62
C LYS A 321 -24.37 10.61 -0.95
N ASP A 322 -25.42 10.85 -1.72
CA ASP A 322 -26.77 11.06 -1.21
C ASP A 322 -27.30 9.84 -0.46
N PHE A 323 -27.04 8.64 -0.99
CA PHE A 323 -27.38 7.38 -0.33
C PHE A 323 -26.69 7.24 1.03
N TRP A 324 -25.41 7.55 1.13
CA TRP A 324 -24.66 7.49 2.37
C TRP A 324 -25.09 8.57 3.37
N GLN A 325 -25.35 9.80 2.89
CA GLN A 325 -25.80 10.90 3.73
C GLN A 325 -27.24 10.71 4.20
N GLY A 326 -28.12 10.18 3.36
CA GLY A 326 -29.52 9.90 3.70
C GLY A 326 -29.68 8.88 4.82
N ARG A 327 -28.75 7.91 4.94
CA ARG A 327 -28.73 6.93 6.03
C ARG A 327 -28.24 7.47 7.39
N LYS A 328 -27.63 8.64 7.42
CA LYS A 328 -27.27 9.34 8.67
C LYS A 328 -28.45 10.04 9.35
N ARG A 329 -29.63 10.06 8.74
CA ARG A 329 -30.81 10.81 9.21
C ARG A 329 -31.91 9.94 9.84
N HIS A 330 -31.59 8.65 10.08
CA HIS A 330 -32.53 7.74 10.73
C HIS A 330 -31.86 7.09 11.98
#